data_102540849fdb1529fb7665e691ff8220
#
_entry.id   102540849fdb1529fb7665e691ff8220
#
_cell.length_a   1.000
_cell.length_b   1.000
_cell.length_c   1.000
_cell.angle_alpha   90.00
_cell.angle_beta   90.00
_cell.angle_gamma   90.00
#
_symmetry.space_group_name_H-M   'P 1'
#
loop_
_entity.id
_entity.type
_entity.pdbx_description
1 polymer ?
#
loop_
_entity_poly.entity_id
_entity_poly.type
_entity_poly.pdbx_seq_one_letter_code
_entity_poly.pdbx_strand_id
1 'polypeptide(L)'
;MKKKELDTETAQQALPIKKRLLSLDALRGITVAGMILVNNAGGKVSYAPLQHSAWNGLTPCDLVFPFFLFIMGISTYISLNKFNFNDSLQVVTKILKRTFLILCIGWAIGWFDHVCEGDFLPFVHLRIPGVLQRIALCYCVISFTALFMNHKFIPTLTFILLVSYTVILCMGNGYTCDESNILSIIDRQLFGEAHLYQKSPIDPEGFVSTLSAIAHTCIGFSCGKWIIQSHQTENKVLRLFLTGFILMSIGYLLADALPLNKRIWSPTFVLVTCGAASMSLATLMYYIDIRNKQKWCRFFIIFGVNPLFLYVLSEVLAIMMGSTGWKAAAYAAIHSGITDAYLASAVYALVFTLFLGCIGYPLYLKKIYIKL
;
A
#
# COMPACT_ATOMS: atom_id res chain seq x y z
N MET A 1 -22.74 36.34 -47.34
CA MET A 1 -21.75 36.43 -46.28
C MET A 1 -22.29 35.93 -44.93
N LYS A 2 -23.06 34.83 -44.86
CA LYS A 2 -23.58 34.24 -43.58
C LYS A 2 -23.37 32.70 -43.46
N LYS A 3 -22.47 32.14 -44.28
CA LYS A 3 -22.22 30.70 -44.30
C LYS A 3 -20.77 30.31 -43.95
N LYS A 4 -19.93 31.30 -43.51
CA LYS A 4 -18.52 31.12 -43.17
C LYS A 4 -18.20 31.30 -41.67
N GLU A 5 -19.19 31.69 -40.85
CA GLU A 5 -19.02 31.90 -39.41
C GLU A 5 -19.49 30.69 -38.56
N LEU A 6 -20.13 29.69 -39.18
CA LEU A 6 -20.63 28.51 -38.43
C LEU A 6 -19.66 27.34 -38.38
N ASP A 7 -18.55 27.42 -39.13
CA ASP A 7 -17.56 26.31 -39.19
C ASP A 7 -16.34 26.50 -38.27
N THR A 8 -16.31 27.57 -37.45
CA THR A 8 -15.20 27.85 -36.54
C THR A 8 -15.44 27.52 -35.06
N GLU A 9 -16.66 27.12 -34.69
CA GLU A 9 -16.98 26.76 -33.29
C GLU A 9 -16.93 25.24 -32.99
N THR A 10 -16.67 24.40 -33.96
CA THR A 10 -16.43 22.98 -33.78
C THR A 10 -14.96 22.61 -33.82
N ALA A 11 -14.06 23.52 -33.42
CA ALA A 11 -12.73 23.15 -33.02
C ALA A 11 -12.87 22.35 -31.72
N GLN A 12 -13.01 21.02 -31.91
CA GLN A 12 -12.86 20.04 -30.86
C GLN A 12 -11.83 20.51 -29.83
N GLN A 13 -12.29 20.86 -28.64
CA GLN A 13 -11.45 20.90 -27.47
C GLN A 13 -10.87 19.49 -27.31
N ALA A 14 -9.71 19.27 -27.93
CA ALA A 14 -8.88 18.11 -27.67
C ALA A 14 -8.66 18.11 -26.16
N LEU A 15 -9.33 17.17 -25.46
CA LEU A 15 -9.13 16.96 -24.04
C LEU A 15 -7.64 16.88 -23.80
N PRO A 16 -7.06 17.71 -22.93
CA PRO A 16 -5.62 17.71 -22.70
C PRO A 16 -5.22 16.29 -22.33
N ILE A 17 -4.26 15.72 -23.06
CA ILE A 17 -3.64 14.42 -22.76
C ILE A 17 -3.33 14.46 -21.28
N LYS A 18 -4.06 13.68 -20.47
CA LYS A 18 -3.97 13.72 -19.00
C LYS A 18 -2.52 13.40 -18.61
N LYS A 19 -1.76 14.45 -18.30
CA LYS A 19 -0.35 14.36 -17.92
C LYS A 19 -0.26 13.40 -16.74
N ARG A 20 0.60 12.37 -16.85
CA ARG A 20 0.86 11.40 -15.77
C ARG A 20 1.25 12.16 -14.50
N LEU A 21 0.62 11.86 -13.38
CA LEU A 21 0.88 12.53 -12.11
C LEU A 21 2.19 12.00 -11.51
N LEU A 22 3.29 12.72 -11.75
CA LEU A 22 4.64 12.28 -11.33
C LEU A 22 4.77 12.21 -9.81
N SER A 23 4.12 13.09 -9.08
CA SER A 23 4.08 13.08 -7.61
C SER A 23 3.48 11.78 -7.05
N LEU A 24 2.43 11.24 -7.67
CA LEU A 24 1.83 9.97 -7.27
C LEU A 24 2.76 8.79 -7.56
N ASP A 25 3.46 8.81 -8.70
CA ASP A 25 4.45 7.78 -9.02
C ASP A 25 5.66 7.86 -8.08
N ALA A 26 6.08 9.07 -7.71
CA ALA A 26 7.15 9.28 -6.74
C ALA A 26 6.75 8.77 -5.34
N LEU A 27 5.54 9.12 -4.85
CA LEU A 27 5.06 8.61 -3.56
C LEU A 27 4.98 7.09 -3.55
N ARG A 28 4.45 6.49 -4.62
CA ARG A 28 4.41 5.03 -4.77
C ARG A 28 5.80 4.42 -4.73
N GLY A 29 6.77 5.06 -5.40
CA GLY A 29 8.15 4.61 -5.41
C GLY A 29 8.84 4.74 -4.06
N ILE A 30 8.64 5.83 -3.33
CA ILE A 30 9.10 6.02 -1.94
C ILE A 30 8.53 4.90 -1.07
N THR A 31 7.25 4.60 -1.22
CA THR A 31 6.57 3.56 -0.47
C THR A 31 7.16 2.18 -0.75
N VAL A 32 7.35 1.80 -2.03
CA VAL A 32 7.92 0.49 -2.39
C VAL A 32 9.38 0.37 -1.97
N ALA A 33 10.20 1.40 -2.20
CA ALA A 33 11.58 1.41 -1.74
C ALA A 33 11.66 1.32 -0.21
N GLY A 34 10.76 2.01 0.50
CA GLY A 34 10.61 1.89 1.95
C GLY A 34 10.23 0.48 2.40
N MET A 35 9.26 -0.18 1.73
CA MET A 35 8.89 -1.58 2.02
C MET A 35 10.08 -2.52 1.88
N ILE A 36 10.82 -2.40 0.80
CA ILE A 36 12.00 -3.22 0.55
C ILE A 36 13.06 -2.98 1.64
N LEU A 37 13.29 -1.72 2.00
CA LEU A 37 14.27 -1.35 3.02
C LEU A 37 13.92 -1.92 4.40
N VAL A 38 12.69 -1.77 4.86
CA VAL A 38 12.30 -2.17 6.22
C VAL A 38 12.09 -3.68 6.36
N ASN A 39 11.70 -4.38 5.28
CA ASN A 39 11.52 -5.83 5.30
C ASN A 39 12.85 -6.61 5.21
N ASN A 40 13.94 -5.97 4.78
CA ASN A 40 15.20 -6.63 4.49
C ASN A 40 16.35 -6.18 5.40
N ALA A 41 16.11 -6.14 6.71
CA ALA A 41 17.19 -5.94 7.68
C ALA A 41 18.29 -7.01 7.52
N GLY A 42 19.57 -6.61 7.55
CA GLY A 42 20.70 -7.52 7.37
C GLY A 42 20.87 -8.45 8.55
N GLY A 43 20.90 -7.92 9.76
CA GLY A 43 21.10 -8.63 11.02
C GLY A 43 19.84 -8.79 11.87
N LYS A 44 20.02 -9.30 13.09
CA LYS A 44 18.93 -9.46 14.07
C LYS A 44 18.48 -8.13 14.70
N VAL A 45 19.27 -7.08 14.57
CA VAL A 45 19.00 -5.74 15.14
C VAL A 45 18.78 -4.73 14.04
N SER A 46 17.90 -3.76 14.31
CA SER A 46 17.61 -2.64 13.40
C SER A 46 17.33 -1.40 14.24
N TYR A 47 17.60 -0.22 13.68
CA TYR A 47 17.19 1.03 14.31
C TYR A 47 15.69 1.11 14.53
N ALA A 48 15.25 1.72 15.64
CA ALA A 48 13.83 1.82 16.00
C ALA A 48 12.92 2.36 14.87
N PRO A 49 13.29 3.35 14.05
CA PRO A 49 12.46 3.80 12.93
C PRO A 49 12.25 2.75 11.82
N LEU A 50 13.11 1.73 11.74
CA LEU A 50 13.05 0.63 10.77
C LEU A 50 12.39 -0.63 11.33
N GLN A 51 11.94 -0.59 12.59
CA GLN A 51 11.20 -1.67 13.23
C GLN A 51 9.72 -1.33 13.32
N HIS A 52 8.89 -2.36 13.28
CA HIS A 52 7.48 -2.21 13.60
C HIS A 52 7.28 -1.95 15.09
N SER A 53 6.26 -1.18 15.45
CA SER A 53 5.83 -1.06 16.83
C SER A 53 5.50 -2.44 17.41
N ALA A 54 5.87 -2.68 18.66
CA ALA A 54 5.67 -3.98 19.31
C ALA A 54 4.19 -4.35 19.36
N TRP A 55 3.34 -3.43 19.79
CA TRP A 55 1.88 -3.57 19.80
C TRP A 55 1.21 -2.22 19.49
N ASN A 56 1.07 -1.35 20.48
CA ASN A 56 0.52 0.00 20.29
C ASN A 56 1.62 0.98 19.87
N GLY A 57 1.25 1.96 19.06
CA GLY A 57 2.14 3.00 18.58
C GLY A 57 2.28 3.00 17.06
N LEU A 58 3.12 3.90 16.58
CA LEU A 58 3.37 4.13 15.17
C LEU A 58 4.84 4.46 14.96
N THR A 59 5.51 3.68 14.14
CA THR A 59 6.88 3.96 13.67
C THR A 59 6.86 4.36 12.19
N PRO A 60 7.92 4.97 11.66
CA PRO A 60 8.03 5.24 10.22
C PRO A 60 7.89 3.97 9.36
N CYS A 61 8.38 2.83 9.85
CA CYS A 61 8.20 1.52 9.21
C CYS A 61 6.73 1.15 9.05
N ASP A 62 5.86 1.52 10.00
CA ASP A 62 4.44 1.20 9.98
C ASP A 62 3.64 2.04 8.98
N LEU A 63 4.19 3.11 8.42
CA LEU A 63 3.53 3.95 7.42
C LEU A 63 3.56 3.34 6.01
N VAL A 64 4.47 2.44 5.73
CA VAL A 64 4.79 2.02 4.36
C VAL A 64 3.61 1.26 3.72
N PHE A 65 3.09 0.24 4.37
CA PHE A 65 1.97 -0.54 3.84
C PHE A 65 0.65 0.26 3.77
N PRO A 66 0.25 1.03 4.79
CA PRO A 66 -0.89 1.94 4.70
C PRO A 66 -0.80 2.92 3.53
N PHE A 67 0.35 3.55 3.32
CA PHE A 67 0.55 4.45 2.20
C PHE A 67 0.31 3.75 0.86
N PHE A 68 0.75 2.49 0.73
CA PHE A 68 0.49 1.71 -0.47
C PHE A 68 -1.00 1.48 -0.71
N LEU A 69 -1.78 1.13 0.33
CA LEU A 69 -3.23 0.98 0.23
C LEU A 69 -3.94 2.31 -0.12
N PHE A 70 -3.51 3.42 0.46
CA PHE A 70 -4.02 4.74 0.13
C PHE A 70 -3.77 5.10 -1.35
N ILE A 71 -2.54 4.88 -1.84
CA ILE A 71 -2.17 5.10 -3.25
C ILE A 71 -2.94 4.17 -4.18
N MET A 72 -3.20 2.93 -3.76
CA MET A 72 -4.01 2.00 -4.51
C MET A 72 -5.45 2.51 -4.66
N GLY A 73 -6.05 3.07 -3.62
CA GLY A 73 -7.36 3.72 -3.68
C GLY A 73 -7.40 4.84 -4.72
N ILE A 74 -6.43 5.77 -4.69
CA ILE A 74 -6.29 6.85 -5.69
C ILE A 74 -6.15 6.26 -7.10
N SER A 75 -5.29 5.26 -7.26
CA SER A 75 -5.00 4.65 -8.56
C SER A 75 -6.22 3.92 -9.13
N THR A 76 -7.05 3.32 -8.27
CA THR A 76 -8.31 2.68 -8.64
C THR A 76 -9.30 3.70 -9.20
N TYR A 77 -9.46 4.86 -8.52
CA TYR A 77 -10.29 5.94 -9.06
C TYR A 77 -9.81 6.38 -10.45
N ILE A 78 -8.50 6.67 -10.59
CA ILE A 78 -7.90 7.12 -11.86
C ILE A 78 -8.09 6.07 -12.97
N SER A 79 -7.95 4.79 -12.64
CA SER A 79 -8.10 3.70 -13.60
C SER A 79 -9.54 3.53 -14.07
N LEU A 80 -10.52 3.48 -13.15
CA LEU A 80 -11.93 3.28 -13.47
C LEU A 80 -12.55 4.51 -14.13
N ASN A 81 -12.09 5.71 -13.78
CA ASN A 81 -12.52 6.95 -14.44
C ASN A 81 -12.20 6.98 -15.94
N LYS A 82 -11.19 6.23 -16.42
CA LYS A 82 -10.92 6.08 -17.86
C LYS A 82 -12.00 5.31 -18.60
N PHE A 83 -12.73 4.47 -17.89
CA PHE A 83 -13.86 3.68 -18.39
C PHE A 83 -15.20 4.31 -17.99
N ASN A 84 -15.21 5.57 -17.51
CA ASN A 84 -16.39 6.27 -17.02
C ASN A 84 -17.18 5.47 -15.99
N PHE A 85 -16.50 4.64 -15.20
CA PHE A 85 -17.11 3.74 -14.21
C PHE A 85 -18.20 2.83 -14.79
N ASN A 86 -18.07 2.46 -16.07
CA ASN A 86 -19.02 1.55 -16.72
C ASN A 86 -18.78 0.11 -16.21
N ASP A 87 -19.84 -0.57 -15.84
CA ASP A 87 -19.90 -1.95 -15.35
C ASP A 87 -19.84 -2.98 -16.47
N SER A 88 -19.24 -2.65 -17.61
CA SER A 88 -19.08 -3.56 -18.73
C SER A 88 -18.33 -4.85 -18.32
N LEU A 89 -18.69 -5.96 -18.95
CA LEU A 89 -18.06 -7.26 -18.71
C LEU A 89 -16.52 -7.20 -18.82
N GLN A 90 -15.99 -6.36 -19.72
CA GLN A 90 -14.55 -6.14 -19.85
C GLN A 90 -13.92 -5.53 -18.61
N VAL A 91 -14.58 -4.55 -17.97
CA VAL A 91 -14.08 -3.90 -16.75
C VAL A 91 -14.16 -4.87 -15.58
N VAL A 92 -15.29 -5.56 -15.42
CA VAL A 92 -15.49 -6.58 -14.37
C VAL A 92 -14.45 -7.70 -14.48
N THR A 93 -14.29 -8.27 -15.69
CA THR A 93 -13.28 -9.32 -15.92
C THR A 93 -11.86 -8.83 -15.61
N LYS A 94 -11.53 -7.60 -15.97
CA LYS A 94 -10.23 -7.01 -15.65
C LYS A 94 -10.01 -6.87 -14.14
N ILE A 95 -11.02 -6.45 -13.39
CA ILE A 95 -10.95 -6.36 -11.93
C ILE A 95 -10.73 -7.75 -11.33
N LEU A 96 -11.56 -8.71 -11.69
CA LEU A 96 -11.48 -10.08 -11.17
C LEU A 96 -10.14 -10.75 -11.52
N LYS A 97 -9.70 -10.64 -12.79
CA LYS A 97 -8.41 -11.18 -13.23
C LYS A 97 -7.26 -10.60 -12.40
N ARG A 98 -7.24 -9.28 -12.20
CA ARG A 98 -6.18 -8.63 -11.42
C ARG A 98 -6.22 -9.05 -9.96
N THR A 99 -7.41 -9.12 -9.35
CA THR A 99 -7.59 -9.61 -7.98
C THR A 99 -7.05 -11.02 -7.85
N PHE A 100 -7.48 -11.93 -8.73
CA PHE A 100 -7.05 -13.32 -8.72
C PHE A 100 -5.54 -13.49 -8.90
N LEU A 101 -4.93 -12.75 -9.83
CA LEU A 101 -3.48 -12.80 -10.05
C LEU A 101 -2.70 -12.32 -8.83
N ILE A 102 -3.14 -11.25 -8.15
CA ILE A 102 -2.46 -10.76 -6.95
C ILE A 102 -2.59 -11.79 -5.80
N LEU A 103 -3.76 -12.42 -5.63
CA LEU A 103 -3.96 -13.51 -4.67
C LEU A 103 -2.99 -14.68 -4.95
N CYS A 104 -2.95 -15.15 -6.19
CA CYS A 104 -2.08 -16.26 -6.60
C CYS A 104 -0.59 -15.93 -6.39
N ILE A 105 -0.16 -14.71 -6.71
CA ILE A 105 1.23 -14.27 -6.48
C ILE A 105 1.55 -14.30 -4.98
N GLY A 106 0.64 -13.81 -4.12
CA GLY A 106 0.84 -13.83 -2.67
C GLY A 106 0.99 -15.25 -2.11
N TRP A 107 0.15 -16.18 -2.53
CA TRP A 107 0.27 -17.60 -2.12
C TRP A 107 1.50 -18.27 -2.75
N ALA A 108 1.85 -17.93 -3.99
CA ALA A 108 3.05 -18.46 -4.64
C ALA A 108 4.34 -18.04 -3.92
N ILE A 109 4.43 -16.83 -3.38
CA ILE A 109 5.56 -16.38 -2.54
C ILE A 109 5.65 -17.22 -1.26
N GLY A 110 4.52 -17.40 -0.54
CA GLY A 110 4.49 -18.24 0.66
C GLY A 110 4.83 -19.70 0.37
N TRP A 111 4.30 -20.25 -0.72
CA TRP A 111 4.66 -21.60 -1.17
C TRP A 111 6.16 -21.71 -1.50
N PHE A 112 6.72 -20.71 -2.18
CA PHE A 112 8.14 -20.68 -2.53
C PHE A 112 9.06 -20.62 -1.29
N ASP A 113 8.64 -19.92 -0.23
CA ASP A 113 9.36 -19.90 1.05
C ASP A 113 9.49 -21.30 1.65
N HIS A 114 8.37 -22.02 1.76
CA HIS A 114 8.35 -23.40 2.24
C HIS A 114 9.16 -24.36 1.34
N VAL A 115 9.10 -24.20 0.01
CA VAL A 115 9.91 -24.99 -0.92
C VAL A 115 11.40 -24.80 -0.68
N CYS A 116 11.83 -23.57 -0.41
CA CYS A 116 13.23 -23.27 -0.08
C CYS A 116 13.65 -23.86 1.28
N GLU A 117 12.71 -24.14 2.17
CA GLU A 117 12.93 -24.86 3.44
C GLU A 117 12.87 -26.39 3.30
N GLY A 118 12.52 -26.90 2.10
CA GLY A 118 12.46 -28.34 1.80
C GLY A 118 11.05 -28.95 1.87
N ASP A 119 10.02 -28.15 2.16
CA ASP A 119 8.62 -28.57 2.11
C ASP A 119 7.99 -28.21 0.77
N PHE A 120 7.82 -29.21 -0.11
CA PHE A 120 7.28 -29.00 -1.46
C PHE A 120 5.75 -28.93 -1.52
N LEU A 121 5.05 -29.44 -0.50
CA LEU A 121 3.59 -29.49 -0.45
C LEU A 121 3.03 -28.92 0.86
N PRO A 122 3.29 -27.63 1.15
CA PRO A 122 2.97 -27.02 2.43
C PRO A 122 1.48 -26.67 2.59
N PHE A 123 0.57 -27.38 1.90
CA PHE A 123 -0.86 -27.03 1.89
C PHE A 123 -1.52 -27.08 3.27
N VAL A 124 -0.93 -27.79 4.22
CA VAL A 124 -1.44 -27.89 5.60
C VAL A 124 -1.10 -26.67 6.46
N HIS A 125 -0.02 -25.94 6.10
CA HIS A 125 0.46 -24.77 6.87
C HIS A 125 0.72 -23.54 6.01
N LEU A 126 0.31 -23.55 4.75
CA LEU A 126 0.41 -22.38 3.90
C LEU A 126 -0.45 -21.25 4.46
N ARG A 127 0.15 -20.13 4.79
CA ARG A 127 -0.56 -18.96 5.30
C ARG A 127 -1.55 -18.42 4.26
N ILE A 128 -2.85 -18.34 4.65
CA ILE A 128 -3.93 -17.86 3.76
C ILE A 128 -4.00 -16.33 3.74
N PRO A 129 -4.07 -15.59 4.88
CA PRO A 129 -3.98 -14.15 4.89
C PRO A 129 -2.56 -13.68 4.58
N GLY A 130 -2.42 -12.49 4.06
CA GLY A 130 -1.11 -11.88 3.78
C GLY A 130 -1.24 -10.51 3.14
N VAL A 131 -0.11 -9.84 2.97
CA VAL A 131 -0.06 -8.47 2.45
C VAL A 131 -0.68 -8.37 1.05
N LEU A 132 -0.31 -9.26 0.13
CA LEU A 132 -0.84 -9.25 -1.23
C LEU A 132 -2.30 -9.66 -1.28
N GLN A 133 -2.71 -10.60 -0.44
CA GLN A 133 -4.11 -11.02 -0.32
C GLN A 133 -4.99 -9.87 0.18
N ARG A 134 -4.53 -9.12 1.20
CA ARG A 134 -5.23 -7.91 1.66
C ARG A 134 -5.32 -6.85 0.57
N ILE A 135 -4.25 -6.60 -0.17
CA ILE A 135 -4.25 -5.67 -1.32
C ILE A 135 -5.28 -6.11 -2.36
N ALA A 136 -5.32 -7.39 -2.70
CA ALA A 136 -6.25 -7.94 -3.68
C ALA A 136 -7.71 -7.77 -3.24
N LEU A 137 -8.02 -8.10 -1.98
CA LEU A 137 -9.37 -7.96 -1.42
C LEU A 137 -9.80 -6.48 -1.36
N CYS A 138 -8.94 -5.60 -0.84
CA CYS A 138 -9.23 -4.17 -0.80
C CYS A 138 -9.43 -3.58 -2.20
N TYR A 139 -8.59 -3.98 -3.17
CA TYR A 139 -8.74 -3.56 -4.57
C TYR A 139 -10.06 -4.04 -5.18
N CYS A 140 -10.42 -5.30 -4.93
CA CYS A 140 -11.66 -5.89 -5.42
C CYS A 140 -12.87 -5.12 -4.88
N VAL A 141 -12.97 -5.00 -3.55
CA VAL A 141 -14.11 -4.35 -2.90
C VAL A 141 -14.25 -2.90 -3.33
N ILE A 142 -13.17 -2.09 -3.29
CA ILE A 142 -13.27 -0.68 -3.69
C ILE A 142 -13.61 -0.53 -5.18
N SER A 143 -13.14 -1.44 -6.03
CA SER A 143 -13.45 -1.40 -7.47
C SER A 143 -14.92 -1.69 -7.72
N PHE A 144 -15.50 -2.72 -7.10
CA PHE A 144 -16.93 -3.02 -7.21
C PHE A 144 -17.79 -1.95 -6.56
N THR A 145 -17.41 -1.45 -5.38
CA THR A 145 -18.08 -0.31 -4.75
C THR A 145 -18.14 0.89 -5.70
N ALA A 146 -17.04 1.16 -6.41
CA ALA A 146 -16.97 2.27 -7.37
C ALA A 146 -17.84 2.06 -8.62
N LEU A 147 -18.09 0.81 -9.04
CA LEU A 147 -18.96 0.51 -10.18
C LEU A 147 -20.45 0.60 -9.82
N PHE A 148 -20.83 0.09 -8.64
CA PHE A 148 -22.24 -0.12 -8.29
C PHE A 148 -22.80 0.93 -7.30
N MET A 149 -21.93 1.72 -6.63
CA MET A 149 -22.36 2.72 -5.66
C MET A 149 -22.09 4.14 -6.18
N ASN A 150 -23.02 5.06 -5.91
CA ASN A 150 -22.76 6.47 -6.17
C ASN A 150 -21.61 6.96 -5.27
N HIS A 151 -20.57 7.52 -5.90
CA HIS A 151 -19.34 7.98 -5.24
C HIS A 151 -19.54 9.05 -4.16
N LYS A 152 -20.74 9.65 -4.07
CA LYS A 152 -21.10 10.58 -2.99
C LYS A 152 -21.23 9.86 -1.65
N PHE A 153 -21.58 8.57 -1.67
CA PHE A 153 -21.80 7.77 -0.46
C PHE A 153 -20.52 7.04 0.02
N ILE A 154 -19.42 7.06 -0.73
CA ILE A 154 -18.18 6.42 -0.30
C ILE A 154 -17.64 6.97 1.02
N PRO A 155 -17.64 8.30 1.29
CA PRO A 155 -17.25 8.82 2.61
C PRO A 155 -18.17 8.30 3.74
N THR A 156 -19.49 8.19 3.50
CA THR A 156 -20.44 7.61 4.46
C THR A 156 -20.16 6.13 4.70
N LEU A 157 -19.90 5.36 3.64
CA LEU A 157 -19.47 3.95 3.77
C LEU A 157 -18.19 3.83 4.59
N THR A 158 -17.20 4.69 4.32
CA THR A 158 -15.94 4.74 5.09
C THR A 158 -16.21 4.95 6.59
N PHE A 159 -17.05 5.92 6.92
CA PHE A 159 -17.43 6.20 8.30
C PHE A 159 -18.13 5.00 8.94
N ILE A 160 -19.10 4.39 8.27
CA ILE A 160 -19.82 3.20 8.76
C ILE A 160 -18.83 2.05 9.00
N LEU A 161 -17.90 1.78 8.07
CA LEU A 161 -16.89 0.73 8.22
C LEU A 161 -15.98 0.98 9.43
N LEU A 162 -15.50 2.21 9.64
CA LEU A 162 -14.65 2.55 10.78
C LEU A 162 -15.42 2.45 12.11
N VAL A 163 -16.65 2.96 12.17
CA VAL A 163 -17.47 2.90 13.39
C VAL A 163 -17.85 1.45 13.73
N SER A 164 -18.36 0.68 12.77
CA SER A 164 -18.70 -0.72 13.02
C SER A 164 -17.48 -1.55 13.42
N TYR A 165 -16.33 -1.31 12.81
CA TYR A 165 -15.09 -1.96 13.20
C TYR A 165 -14.63 -1.55 14.61
N THR A 166 -14.79 -0.27 14.99
CA THR A 166 -14.54 0.19 16.37
C THR A 166 -15.43 -0.56 17.36
N VAL A 167 -16.71 -0.69 17.06
CA VAL A 167 -17.65 -1.45 17.92
C VAL A 167 -17.20 -2.90 18.06
N ILE A 168 -16.84 -3.57 16.97
CA ILE A 168 -16.32 -4.96 17.00
C ILE A 168 -15.09 -5.07 17.91
N LEU A 169 -14.12 -4.16 17.77
CA LEU A 169 -12.93 -4.16 18.61
C LEU A 169 -13.24 -3.92 20.10
N CYS A 170 -14.11 -2.95 20.40
CA CYS A 170 -14.45 -2.62 21.78
C CYS A 170 -15.26 -3.74 22.47
N MET A 171 -16.16 -4.40 21.75
CA MET A 171 -16.96 -5.49 22.30
C MET A 171 -16.22 -6.82 22.42
N GLY A 172 -15.18 -7.04 21.62
CA GLY A 172 -14.50 -8.32 21.45
C GLY A 172 -13.05 -8.33 21.93
N ASN A 173 -12.66 -7.56 22.94
CA ASN A 173 -11.27 -7.45 23.42
C ASN A 173 -10.26 -7.18 22.31
N GLY A 174 -10.67 -6.45 21.25
CA GLY A 174 -9.87 -6.26 20.03
C GLY A 174 -8.55 -5.52 20.23
N TYR A 175 -8.32 -4.88 21.36
CA TYR A 175 -7.09 -4.16 21.69
C TYR A 175 -6.11 -4.97 22.54
N THR A 176 -6.42 -6.20 22.95
CA THR A 176 -5.50 -7.09 23.66
C THR A 176 -4.61 -7.85 22.68
N CYS A 177 -3.39 -8.21 23.12
CA CYS A 177 -2.44 -8.96 22.30
C CYS A 177 -2.40 -10.43 22.73
N ASP A 178 -3.56 -11.07 22.73
CA ASP A 178 -3.72 -12.46 23.14
C ASP A 178 -4.79 -13.19 22.32
N GLU A 179 -5.01 -14.46 22.61
CA GLU A 179 -5.95 -15.32 21.90
C GLU A 179 -7.42 -14.99 22.19
N SER A 180 -7.73 -14.22 23.25
CA SER A 180 -9.08 -13.76 23.57
C SER A 180 -9.58 -12.66 22.65
N ASN A 181 -8.69 -12.08 21.84
CA ASN A 181 -9.01 -11.07 20.87
C ASN A 181 -9.97 -11.60 19.80
N ILE A 182 -11.07 -10.89 19.55
CA ILE A 182 -12.10 -11.29 18.58
C ILE A 182 -11.53 -11.55 17.19
N LEU A 183 -10.48 -10.82 16.78
CA LEU A 183 -9.83 -11.02 15.49
C LEU A 183 -9.16 -12.39 15.44
N SER A 184 -8.44 -12.77 16.52
CA SER A 184 -7.80 -14.08 16.64
C SER A 184 -8.85 -15.20 16.62
N ILE A 185 -9.93 -15.05 17.37
CA ILE A 185 -11.00 -16.06 17.45
C ILE A 185 -11.62 -16.29 16.08
N ILE A 186 -12.01 -15.22 15.37
CA ILE A 186 -12.66 -15.34 14.06
C ILE A 186 -11.68 -15.89 13.01
N ASP A 187 -10.45 -15.39 12.97
CA ASP A 187 -9.46 -15.82 11.97
C ASP A 187 -9.10 -17.30 12.17
N ARG A 188 -8.96 -17.78 13.41
CA ARG A 188 -8.75 -19.20 13.74
C ARG A 188 -9.93 -20.08 13.34
N GLN A 189 -11.17 -19.59 13.52
CA GLN A 189 -12.36 -20.33 13.09
C GLN A 189 -12.50 -20.43 11.58
N LEU A 190 -12.12 -19.36 10.85
CA LEU A 190 -12.25 -19.30 9.38
C LEU A 190 -11.16 -20.05 8.65
N PHE A 191 -9.92 -19.93 9.10
CA PHE A 191 -8.74 -20.40 8.36
C PHE A 191 -8.04 -21.59 9.04
N GLY A 192 -8.27 -21.80 10.34
CA GLY A 192 -7.48 -22.69 11.14
C GLY A 192 -6.14 -22.07 11.55
N GLU A 193 -5.63 -22.45 12.71
CA GLU A 193 -4.40 -21.88 13.30
C GLU A 193 -3.19 -22.08 12.41
N ALA A 194 -3.06 -23.23 11.76
CA ALA A 194 -1.93 -23.57 10.90
C ALA A 194 -1.77 -22.63 9.69
N HIS A 195 -2.86 -21.98 9.26
CA HIS A 195 -2.90 -21.08 8.09
C HIS A 195 -2.75 -19.59 8.42
N LEU A 196 -2.47 -19.26 9.69
CA LEU A 196 -2.31 -17.89 10.17
C LEU A 196 -0.85 -17.54 10.44
N TYR A 197 -0.61 -16.29 10.79
CA TYR A 197 0.71 -15.78 11.11
C TYR A 197 1.22 -16.35 12.46
N GLN A 198 2.21 -17.24 12.41
CA GLN A 198 2.69 -17.99 13.56
C GLN A 198 3.50 -17.19 14.60
N LYS A 199 3.90 -15.96 14.26
CA LYS A 199 4.73 -15.12 15.14
C LYS A 199 3.93 -14.20 16.07
N SER A 200 2.60 -14.30 16.05
CA SER A 200 1.71 -13.46 16.86
C SER A 200 0.38 -14.17 17.05
N PRO A 201 -0.30 -14.00 18.20
CA PRO A 201 -1.65 -14.54 18.40
C PRO A 201 -2.69 -13.93 17.45
N ILE A 202 -2.39 -12.78 16.85
CA ILE A 202 -3.26 -12.08 15.92
C ILE A 202 -2.54 -11.96 14.58
N ASP A 203 -3.22 -12.38 13.51
CA ASP A 203 -2.73 -12.17 12.14
C ASP A 203 -2.88 -10.69 11.73
N PRO A 204 -1.75 -9.99 11.42
CA PRO A 204 -1.81 -8.58 11.01
C PRO A 204 -2.63 -8.34 9.74
N GLU A 205 -2.80 -9.34 8.89
CA GLU A 205 -3.57 -9.31 7.65
C GLU A 205 -4.87 -10.14 7.73
N GLY A 206 -5.40 -10.37 8.95
CA GLY A 206 -6.61 -11.16 9.19
C GLY A 206 -7.85 -10.64 8.47
N PHE A 207 -8.88 -11.48 8.43
CA PHE A 207 -10.11 -11.24 7.66
C PHE A 207 -10.89 -10.04 8.19
N VAL A 208 -11.15 -9.99 9.49
CA VAL A 208 -11.97 -8.91 10.09
C VAL A 208 -11.27 -7.55 10.01
N SER A 209 -9.95 -7.50 10.22
CA SER A 209 -9.17 -6.27 10.08
C SER A 209 -9.14 -5.72 8.65
N THR A 210 -9.48 -6.54 7.66
CA THR A 210 -9.64 -6.11 6.26
C THR A 210 -10.79 -5.12 6.09
N LEU A 211 -11.82 -5.10 6.95
CA LEU A 211 -12.88 -4.07 6.93
C LEU A 211 -12.29 -2.67 7.10
N SER A 212 -11.40 -2.50 8.06
CA SER A 212 -10.71 -1.23 8.30
C SER A 212 -9.72 -0.88 7.18
N ALA A 213 -9.07 -1.88 6.57
CA ALA A 213 -8.22 -1.69 5.39
C ALA A 213 -9.02 -1.29 4.14
N ILE A 214 -10.26 -1.76 3.99
CA ILE A 214 -11.19 -1.30 2.93
C ILE A 214 -11.54 0.17 3.17
N ALA A 215 -11.87 0.58 4.41
CA ALA A 215 -12.11 1.98 4.73
C ALA A 215 -10.90 2.87 4.39
N HIS A 216 -9.69 2.37 4.65
CA HIS A 216 -8.44 3.03 4.26
C HIS A 216 -8.35 3.29 2.75
N THR A 217 -8.67 2.28 1.93
CA THR A 217 -8.67 2.43 0.47
C THR A 217 -9.80 3.32 -0.04
N CYS A 218 -10.96 3.36 0.64
CA CYS A 218 -12.05 4.28 0.34
C CYS A 218 -11.65 5.75 0.55
N ILE A 219 -10.84 6.06 1.59
CA ILE A 219 -10.27 7.39 1.78
C ILE A 219 -9.35 7.74 0.61
N GLY A 220 -8.44 6.84 0.23
CA GLY A 220 -7.58 7.03 -0.93
C GLY A 220 -8.36 7.25 -2.23
N PHE A 221 -9.43 6.47 -2.46
CA PHE A 221 -10.31 6.62 -3.62
C PHE A 221 -10.99 8.00 -3.64
N SER A 222 -11.46 8.49 -2.51
CA SER A 222 -12.08 9.82 -2.37
C SER A 222 -11.07 10.93 -2.68
N CYS A 223 -9.83 10.81 -2.22
CA CYS A 223 -8.73 11.71 -2.58
C CYS A 223 -8.44 11.66 -4.09
N GLY A 224 -8.46 10.47 -4.70
CA GLY A 224 -8.32 10.30 -6.15
C GLY A 224 -9.40 11.03 -6.95
N LYS A 225 -10.65 10.99 -6.46
CA LYS A 225 -11.77 11.75 -7.04
C LYS A 225 -11.48 13.24 -7.04
N TRP A 226 -11.05 13.82 -5.92
CA TRP A 226 -10.74 15.25 -5.82
C TRP A 226 -9.58 15.67 -6.72
N ILE A 227 -8.54 14.84 -6.80
CA ILE A 227 -7.40 15.09 -7.71
C ILE A 227 -7.85 15.19 -9.16
N ILE A 228 -8.79 14.34 -9.59
CA ILE A 228 -9.24 14.31 -10.98
C ILE A 228 -10.27 15.40 -11.27
N GLN A 229 -11.18 15.67 -10.34
CA GLN A 229 -12.26 16.65 -10.54
C GLN A 229 -11.82 18.11 -10.37
N SER A 230 -10.75 18.39 -9.64
CA SER A 230 -10.24 19.73 -9.49
C SER A 230 -9.40 20.13 -10.72
N HIS A 231 -9.62 21.32 -11.27
CA HIS A 231 -8.88 21.81 -12.43
C HIS A 231 -7.52 22.42 -12.02
N GLN A 232 -7.50 23.20 -10.94
CA GLN A 232 -6.30 23.89 -10.48
C GLN A 232 -5.46 22.99 -9.56
N THR A 233 -4.17 22.89 -9.84
CA THR A 233 -3.25 22.02 -9.06
C THR A 233 -3.10 22.51 -7.62
N GLU A 234 -3.11 23.81 -7.39
CA GLU A 234 -3.04 24.42 -6.05
C GLU A 234 -4.23 24.02 -5.18
N ASN A 235 -5.44 24.03 -5.73
CA ASN A 235 -6.64 23.58 -5.04
C ASN A 235 -6.59 22.09 -4.71
N LYS A 236 -5.95 21.26 -5.55
CA LYS A 236 -5.72 19.83 -5.23
C LYS A 236 -4.81 19.70 -4.02
N VAL A 237 -3.68 20.41 -4.03
CA VAL A 237 -2.69 20.40 -2.94
C VAL A 237 -3.35 20.89 -1.65
N LEU A 238 -4.06 22.00 -1.67
CA LEU A 238 -4.72 22.55 -0.49
C LEU A 238 -5.75 21.55 0.09
N ARG A 239 -6.62 20.99 -0.75
CA ARG A 239 -7.64 20.02 -0.29
C ARG A 239 -7.01 18.77 0.30
N LEU A 240 -5.99 18.20 -0.35
CA LEU A 240 -5.29 17.03 0.15
C LEU A 240 -4.59 17.33 1.48
N PHE A 241 -3.95 18.49 1.61
CA PHE A 241 -3.26 18.89 2.82
C PHE A 241 -4.24 19.09 3.98
N LEU A 242 -5.31 19.86 3.78
CA LEU A 242 -6.33 20.12 4.80
C LEU A 242 -7.03 18.82 5.23
N THR A 243 -7.44 17.99 4.27
CA THR A 243 -8.05 16.69 4.60
C THR A 243 -7.08 15.81 5.37
N GLY A 244 -5.81 15.77 4.95
CA GLY A 244 -4.78 15.00 5.63
C GLY A 244 -4.55 15.51 7.05
N PHE A 245 -4.48 16.81 7.25
CA PHE A 245 -4.36 17.42 8.58
C PHE A 245 -5.54 17.09 9.49
N ILE A 246 -6.76 17.23 8.99
CA ILE A 246 -7.99 16.92 9.75
C ILE A 246 -8.01 15.45 10.16
N LEU A 247 -7.79 14.53 9.21
CA LEU A 247 -7.77 13.08 9.50
C LEU A 247 -6.72 12.72 10.54
N MET A 248 -5.50 13.24 10.39
CA MET A 248 -4.41 12.98 11.31
C MET A 248 -4.70 13.55 12.70
N SER A 249 -5.25 14.77 12.79
CA SER A 249 -5.62 15.39 14.06
C SER A 249 -6.72 14.60 14.77
N ILE A 250 -7.79 14.21 14.07
CA ILE A 250 -8.85 13.38 14.64
C ILE A 250 -8.28 12.03 15.11
N GLY A 251 -7.43 11.40 14.30
CA GLY A 251 -6.82 10.12 14.66
C GLY A 251 -5.98 10.19 15.92
N TYR A 252 -5.18 11.25 16.10
CA TYR A 252 -4.39 11.44 17.34
C TYR A 252 -5.25 11.83 18.53
N LEU A 253 -6.28 12.67 18.36
CA LEU A 253 -7.21 13.00 19.44
C LEU A 253 -7.98 11.78 19.97
N LEU A 254 -8.27 10.82 19.11
CA LEU A 254 -8.93 9.57 19.50
C LEU A 254 -7.94 8.51 20.02
N ALA A 255 -6.64 8.71 19.86
CA ALA A 255 -5.65 7.67 20.15
C ALA A 255 -5.52 7.32 21.63
N ASP A 256 -5.90 8.22 22.54
CA ASP A 256 -5.90 7.97 23.98
C ASP A 256 -7.02 6.97 24.37
N ALA A 257 -8.16 7.03 23.70
CA ALA A 257 -9.27 6.11 23.94
C ALA A 257 -9.20 4.84 23.05
N LEU A 258 -8.69 4.97 21.83
CA LEU A 258 -8.60 3.93 20.82
C LEU A 258 -7.14 3.85 20.31
N PRO A 259 -6.27 3.05 20.91
CA PRO A 259 -4.84 3.03 20.62
C PRO A 259 -4.51 2.86 19.13
N LEU A 260 -3.47 3.58 18.68
CA LEU A 260 -2.88 3.39 17.37
C LEU A 260 -2.24 2.00 17.30
N ASN A 261 -2.74 1.13 16.42
CA ASN A 261 -2.22 -0.22 16.31
C ASN A 261 -2.31 -0.72 14.87
N LYS A 262 -1.15 -1.05 14.30
CA LYS A 262 -1.03 -1.59 12.94
C LYS A 262 -1.53 -3.03 12.84
N ARG A 263 -1.27 -3.86 13.86
CA ARG A 263 -1.57 -5.31 13.78
C ARG A 263 -3.06 -5.59 13.71
N ILE A 264 -3.86 -4.79 14.38
CA ILE A 264 -5.31 -4.86 14.31
C ILE A 264 -5.89 -3.88 13.27
N TRP A 265 -5.05 -3.07 12.61
CA TRP A 265 -5.47 -2.03 11.66
C TRP A 265 -6.50 -1.08 12.27
N SER A 266 -6.22 -0.56 13.49
CA SER A 266 -7.19 0.23 14.28
C SER A 266 -7.74 1.43 13.50
N PRO A 267 -8.98 1.88 13.76
CA PRO A 267 -9.57 3.04 13.09
C PRO A 267 -8.73 4.30 13.22
N THR A 268 -8.13 4.53 14.37
CA THR A 268 -7.19 5.64 14.63
C THR A 268 -5.93 5.52 13.78
N PHE A 269 -5.40 4.31 13.62
CA PHE A 269 -4.28 4.03 12.72
C PHE A 269 -4.64 4.36 11.26
N VAL A 270 -5.85 4.03 10.80
CA VAL A 270 -6.33 4.40 9.46
C VAL A 270 -6.37 5.91 9.30
N LEU A 271 -6.95 6.64 10.26
CA LEU A 271 -7.07 8.10 10.19
C LEU A 271 -5.69 8.78 10.15
N VAL A 272 -4.78 8.39 11.05
CA VAL A 272 -3.44 8.98 11.12
C VAL A 272 -2.64 8.68 9.85
N THR A 273 -2.64 7.43 9.40
CA THR A 273 -1.83 7.03 8.24
C THR A 273 -2.39 7.54 6.91
N CYS A 274 -3.72 7.58 6.72
CA CYS A 274 -4.34 8.26 5.58
C CYS A 274 -4.07 9.76 5.60
N GLY A 275 -4.11 10.38 6.80
CA GLY A 275 -3.77 11.78 6.98
C GLY A 275 -2.33 12.07 6.54
N ALA A 276 -1.38 11.31 7.07
CA ALA A 276 0.03 11.43 6.71
C ALA A 276 0.29 11.17 5.21
N ALA A 277 -0.36 10.16 4.61
CA ALA A 277 -0.25 9.85 3.19
C ALA A 277 -0.78 10.99 2.30
N SER A 278 -1.93 11.57 2.68
CA SER A 278 -2.55 12.70 1.96
C SER A 278 -1.67 13.95 2.02
N MET A 279 -1.13 14.30 3.19
CA MET A 279 -0.21 15.43 3.36
C MET A 279 1.10 15.20 2.61
N SER A 280 1.64 13.99 2.64
CA SER A 280 2.84 13.62 1.88
C SER A 280 2.63 13.77 0.38
N LEU A 281 1.48 13.31 -0.14
CA LEU A 281 1.12 13.47 -1.55
C LEU A 281 0.98 14.96 -1.91
N ALA A 282 0.30 15.76 -1.08
CA ALA A 282 0.15 17.21 -1.27
C ALA A 282 1.52 17.90 -1.36
N THR A 283 2.42 17.56 -0.45
CA THR A 283 3.80 18.07 -0.42
C THR A 283 4.56 17.71 -1.69
N LEU A 284 4.48 16.44 -2.12
CA LEU A 284 5.12 16.00 -3.36
C LEU A 284 4.52 16.67 -4.60
N MET A 285 3.20 16.87 -4.65
CA MET A 285 2.55 17.61 -5.73
C MET A 285 3.02 19.06 -5.79
N TYR A 286 3.19 19.71 -4.64
CA TYR A 286 3.74 21.06 -4.58
C TYR A 286 5.15 21.13 -5.17
N TYR A 287 6.07 20.26 -4.71
CA TYR A 287 7.46 20.29 -5.17
C TYR A 287 7.65 19.79 -6.60
N ILE A 288 6.99 18.71 -6.98
CA ILE A 288 7.20 18.02 -8.26
C ILE A 288 6.34 18.64 -9.37
N ASP A 289 5.02 18.86 -9.12
CA ASP A 289 4.07 19.24 -10.17
C ASP A 289 3.93 20.76 -10.29
N ILE A 290 4.00 21.52 -9.16
CA ILE A 290 3.91 23.00 -9.19
C ILE A 290 5.30 23.62 -9.37
N ARG A 291 6.26 23.28 -8.50
CA ARG A 291 7.62 23.85 -8.52
C ARG A 291 8.54 23.22 -9.56
N ASN A 292 8.10 22.18 -10.28
CA ASN A 292 8.85 21.44 -11.31
C ASN A 292 10.23 20.91 -10.85
N LYS A 293 10.41 20.67 -9.52
CA LYS A 293 11.64 20.11 -8.97
C LYS A 293 11.63 18.58 -9.07
N GLN A 294 11.93 18.03 -10.26
CA GLN A 294 11.74 16.61 -10.60
C GLN A 294 13.04 15.77 -10.56
N LYS A 295 14.23 16.38 -10.47
CA LYS A 295 15.52 15.65 -10.60
C LYS A 295 15.71 14.59 -9.49
N TRP A 296 15.43 14.95 -8.25
CA TRP A 296 15.64 14.10 -7.08
C TRP A 296 14.68 12.91 -7.00
N CYS A 297 13.47 13.05 -7.51
CA CYS A 297 12.47 12.00 -7.41
C CYS A 297 12.61 10.90 -8.48
N ARG A 298 13.51 11.06 -9.46
CA ARG A 298 13.73 10.07 -10.53
C ARG A 298 14.09 8.70 -9.99
N PHE A 299 14.92 8.64 -8.96
CA PHE A 299 15.25 7.39 -8.28
C PHE A 299 14.00 6.67 -7.76
N PHE A 300 13.12 7.38 -7.08
CA PHE A 300 11.89 6.79 -6.55
C PHE A 300 10.89 6.42 -7.65
N ILE A 301 10.84 7.18 -8.74
CA ILE A 301 9.96 6.86 -9.88
C ILE A 301 10.32 5.49 -10.49
N ILE A 302 11.59 5.04 -10.43
CA ILE A 302 12.00 3.70 -10.87
C ILE A 302 11.17 2.62 -10.16
N PHE A 303 11.04 2.72 -8.84
CA PHE A 303 10.22 1.81 -8.03
C PHE A 303 8.71 2.03 -8.26
N GLY A 304 8.29 3.28 -8.47
CA GLY A 304 6.89 3.65 -8.66
C GLY A 304 6.28 3.20 -9.99
N VAL A 305 7.11 2.89 -10.98
CA VAL A 305 6.67 2.48 -12.33
C VAL A 305 6.24 1.01 -12.37
N ASN A 306 6.97 0.14 -11.71
CA ASN A 306 6.69 -1.30 -11.61
C ASN A 306 6.65 -1.76 -10.14
N PRO A 307 5.77 -1.20 -9.31
CA PRO A 307 5.82 -1.35 -7.87
C PRO A 307 5.63 -2.81 -7.42
N LEU A 308 4.66 -3.49 -7.99
CA LEU A 308 4.35 -4.88 -7.62
C LEU A 308 5.46 -5.84 -8.07
N PHE A 309 6.02 -5.63 -9.26
CA PHE A 309 7.13 -6.46 -9.76
C PHE A 309 8.36 -6.35 -8.86
N LEU A 310 8.76 -5.13 -8.50
CA LEU A 310 9.93 -4.92 -7.63
C LEU A 310 9.69 -5.43 -6.20
N TYR A 311 8.46 -5.32 -5.69
CA TYR A 311 8.08 -5.90 -4.40
C TYR A 311 8.17 -7.42 -4.44
N VAL A 312 7.53 -8.09 -5.41
CA VAL A 312 7.58 -9.56 -5.55
C VAL A 312 9.01 -10.05 -5.75
N LEU A 313 9.79 -9.36 -6.59
CA LEU A 313 11.21 -9.69 -6.79
C LEU A 313 12.00 -9.56 -5.48
N SER A 314 11.71 -8.54 -4.64
CA SER A 314 12.38 -8.38 -3.36
C SER A 314 12.08 -9.53 -2.40
N GLU A 315 10.84 -9.99 -2.33
CA GLU A 315 10.45 -11.14 -1.48
C GLU A 315 11.12 -12.43 -1.96
N VAL A 316 11.05 -12.72 -3.27
CA VAL A 316 11.68 -13.91 -3.84
C VAL A 316 13.19 -13.92 -3.61
N LEU A 317 13.89 -12.81 -3.85
CA LEU A 317 15.33 -12.71 -3.61
C LEU A 317 15.68 -12.81 -2.12
N ALA A 318 14.87 -12.22 -1.25
CA ALA A 318 15.08 -12.30 0.20
C ALA A 318 14.98 -13.74 0.71
N ILE A 319 13.98 -14.49 0.24
CA ILE A 319 13.79 -15.91 0.54
C ILE A 319 14.99 -16.72 0.03
N MET A 320 15.37 -16.55 -1.25
CA MET A 320 16.52 -17.26 -1.83
C MET A 320 17.82 -16.97 -1.09
N MET A 321 18.09 -15.70 -0.79
CA MET A 321 19.31 -15.31 -0.06
C MET A 321 19.29 -15.81 1.39
N GLY A 322 18.10 -15.93 1.99
CA GLY A 322 17.93 -16.50 3.33
C GLY A 322 18.24 -17.99 3.36
N SER A 323 17.61 -18.77 2.49
CA SER A 323 17.74 -20.24 2.42
C SER A 323 19.14 -20.71 1.98
N THR A 324 19.80 -19.97 1.07
CA THR A 324 21.15 -20.30 0.59
C THR A 324 22.27 -19.81 1.51
N GLY A 325 21.97 -19.07 2.57
CA GLY A 325 22.96 -18.47 3.47
C GLY A 325 23.66 -17.21 2.90
N TRP A 326 23.35 -16.79 1.67
CA TRP A 326 23.97 -15.61 1.05
C TRP A 326 23.65 -14.32 1.81
N LYS A 327 22.48 -14.23 2.43
CA LYS A 327 22.12 -13.10 3.31
C LYS A 327 23.10 -12.98 4.47
N ALA A 328 23.38 -14.09 5.14
CA ALA A 328 24.31 -14.14 6.29
C ALA A 328 25.75 -13.79 5.86
N ALA A 329 26.21 -14.32 4.73
CA ALA A 329 27.53 -14.01 4.18
C ALA A 329 27.68 -12.54 3.78
N ALA A 330 26.70 -11.98 3.08
CA ALA A 330 26.71 -10.55 2.69
C ALA A 330 26.66 -9.63 3.91
N TYR A 331 25.83 -9.95 4.92
CA TYR A 331 25.81 -9.20 6.16
C TYR A 331 27.14 -9.31 6.92
N ALA A 332 27.74 -10.48 7.01
CA ALA A 332 29.04 -10.68 7.67
C ALA A 332 30.14 -9.86 6.98
N ALA A 333 30.16 -9.83 5.64
CA ALA A 333 31.10 -9.01 4.88
C ALA A 333 30.96 -7.50 5.17
N ILE A 334 29.72 -7.00 5.31
CA ILE A 334 29.48 -5.61 5.70
C ILE A 334 29.89 -5.38 7.15
N HIS A 335 29.55 -6.31 8.06
CA HIS A 335 29.82 -6.19 9.50
C HIS A 335 31.32 -6.28 9.80
N SER A 336 32.12 -6.95 9.01
CA SER A 336 33.59 -6.95 9.14
C SER A 336 34.23 -5.59 8.96
N GLY A 337 33.61 -4.72 8.13
CA GLY A 337 34.04 -3.32 7.94
C GLY A 337 33.32 -2.32 8.84
N ILE A 338 32.16 -2.65 9.35
CA ILE A 338 31.31 -1.79 10.18
C ILE A 338 30.99 -2.53 11.47
N THR A 339 31.66 -2.16 12.58
CA THR A 339 31.52 -2.83 13.88
C THR A 339 30.16 -2.64 14.56
N ASP A 340 29.46 -1.53 14.25
CA ASP A 340 28.10 -1.29 14.74
C ASP A 340 27.09 -2.18 14.01
N ALA A 341 26.48 -3.12 14.73
CA ALA A 341 25.51 -4.06 14.19
C ALA A 341 24.23 -3.39 13.64
N TYR A 342 23.80 -2.27 14.24
CA TYR A 342 22.65 -1.50 13.76
C TYR A 342 22.95 -0.85 12.40
N LEU A 343 24.12 -0.21 12.30
CA LEU A 343 24.56 0.44 11.07
C LEU A 343 24.82 -0.59 9.97
N ALA A 344 25.47 -1.71 10.28
CA ALA A 344 25.71 -2.78 9.32
C ALA A 344 24.41 -3.36 8.77
N SER A 345 23.39 -3.53 9.63
CA SER A 345 22.06 -4.02 9.22
C SER A 345 21.34 -3.01 8.31
N ALA A 346 21.41 -1.73 8.63
CA ALA A 346 20.83 -0.67 7.82
C ALA A 346 21.53 -0.51 6.46
N VAL A 347 22.88 -0.61 6.43
CA VAL A 347 23.67 -0.57 5.20
C VAL A 347 23.32 -1.76 4.30
N TYR A 348 23.19 -2.96 4.85
CA TYR A 348 22.74 -4.13 4.08
C TYR A 348 21.37 -3.86 3.43
N ALA A 349 20.39 -3.39 4.20
CA ALA A 349 19.05 -3.09 3.69
C ALA A 349 19.08 -2.03 2.58
N LEU A 350 19.92 -1.01 2.74
CA LEU A 350 20.10 0.04 1.74
C LEU A 350 20.73 -0.51 0.46
N VAL A 351 21.81 -1.31 0.58
CA VAL A 351 22.48 -1.94 -0.58
C VAL A 351 21.52 -2.85 -1.33
N PHE A 352 20.73 -3.66 -0.62
CA PHE A 352 19.71 -4.52 -1.21
C PHE A 352 18.65 -3.71 -1.96
N THR A 353 18.19 -2.60 -1.38
CA THR A 353 17.23 -1.69 -2.01
C THR A 353 17.81 -1.04 -3.27
N LEU A 354 19.07 -0.57 -3.22
CA LEU A 354 19.76 0.01 -4.37
C LEU A 354 19.95 -1.03 -5.48
N PHE A 355 20.30 -2.26 -5.13
CA PHE A 355 20.43 -3.36 -6.10
C PHE A 355 19.12 -3.59 -6.86
N LEU A 356 17.98 -3.63 -6.17
CA LEU A 356 16.66 -3.72 -6.82
C LEU A 356 16.35 -2.47 -7.67
N GLY A 357 16.77 -1.31 -7.24
CA GLY A 357 16.71 -0.08 -8.04
C GLY A 357 17.49 -0.22 -9.36
N CYS A 358 18.67 -0.82 -9.33
CA CYS A 358 19.47 -1.11 -10.54
C CYS A 358 18.76 -2.07 -11.48
N ILE A 359 18.04 -3.09 -10.96
CA ILE A 359 17.20 -3.99 -11.78
C ILE A 359 15.99 -3.24 -12.38
N GLY A 360 15.37 -2.36 -11.62
CA GLY A 360 14.23 -1.54 -12.08
C GLY A 360 14.61 -0.47 -13.10
N TYR A 361 15.85 0.00 -13.09
CA TYR A 361 16.32 1.11 -13.94
C TYR A 361 16.20 0.85 -15.45
N PRO A 362 16.63 -0.30 -16.00
CA PRO A 362 16.43 -0.64 -17.41
C PRO A 362 14.95 -0.68 -17.82
N LEU A 363 14.07 -1.17 -16.94
CA LEU A 363 12.63 -1.20 -17.20
C LEU A 363 12.07 0.23 -17.30
N TYR A 364 12.55 1.11 -16.40
CA TYR A 364 12.18 2.53 -16.42
C TYR A 364 12.65 3.23 -17.70
N LEU A 365 13.91 3.03 -18.12
CA LEU A 365 14.47 3.63 -19.33
C LEU A 365 13.76 3.16 -20.60
N LYS A 366 13.48 1.87 -20.71
CA LYS A 366 12.77 1.27 -21.84
C LYS A 366 11.26 1.47 -21.80
N LYS A 367 10.72 2.17 -20.77
CA LYS A 367 9.28 2.39 -20.54
C LYS A 367 8.47 1.09 -20.54
N ILE A 368 9.06 0.02 -20.01
CA ILE A 368 8.39 -1.28 -19.86
C ILE A 368 7.55 -1.23 -18.56
N TYR A 369 6.25 -1.38 -18.72
CA TYR A 369 5.28 -1.40 -17.62
C TYR A 369 4.72 -2.80 -17.48
N ILE A 370 5.10 -3.51 -16.44
CA ILE A 370 4.56 -4.83 -16.11
C ILE A 370 3.20 -4.59 -15.44
N LYS A 371 2.12 -4.85 -16.20
CA LYS A 371 0.74 -4.67 -15.75
C LYS A 371 0.12 -6.05 -15.50
N LEU A 372 -0.55 -6.19 -14.36
CA LEU A 372 -1.46 -7.29 -14.07
C LEU A 372 -2.88 -6.96 -14.53
#